data_1d422e44654da0a8d9aa66ad4a32a955
#
_entry.id   1d422e44654da0a8d9aa66ad4a32a955
#
_cell.length_a   1.000
_cell.length_b   1.000
_cell.length_c   1.000
_cell.angle_alpha   90.00
_cell.angle_beta   90.00
_cell.angle_gamma   90.00
#
_symmetry.space_group_name_H-M   'P 1'
#
loop_
_entity.id
_entity.type
_entity.pdbx_description
1 polymer ?
#
loop_
_entity_poly.entity_id
_entity_poly.type
_entity_poly.pdbx_seq_one_letter_code
_entity_poly.pdbx_strand_id
1 'polypeptide(L)'
;MSTLLLIRHGQASFGAGDYDKLSELGITQSFFLGEYWVERGMKLDAVFSGEQVRQKHTLEIVSDVYRAAGSDFPESGINGAFNEYDATGIMTHLLPKLLKENSELQEIVNKSSGIDTNSPEGRKIFQLAFEIVMDHWIAGKTEVEEVETWAHFKARVLDGIKKIVADFPSGKTVAVFTSGGAISATLQYAIQSPDKVALGLGWVVKNGSVTEFRYNADRFTLTGFNMTPHFYDDVLVTYR
;
A
#
# COMPACT_ATOMS: atom_id res chain seq x y z
N MET A 1 -24.60 -5.15 -5.25
CA MET A 1 -23.33 -5.00 -4.57
C MET A 1 -22.44 -4.05 -5.37
N SER A 2 -21.66 -3.23 -4.71
CA SER A 2 -20.63 -2.39 -5.33
C SER A 2 -19.27 -3.08 -5.31
N THR A 3 -18.32 -2.54 -6.07
CA THR A 3 -16.93 -3.00 -6.12
C THR A 3 -16.02 -1.90 -5.61
N LEU A 4 -15.10 -2.25 -4.70
CA LEU A 4 -14.00 -1.41 -4.31
C LEU A 4 -12.70 -2.04 -4.82
N LEU A 5 -11.93 -1.27 -5.58
CA LEU A 5 -10.60 -1.63 -6.06
C LEU A 5 -9.58 -0.83 -5.27
N LEU A 6 -8.68 -1.50 -4.55
CA LEU A 6 -7.51 -0.87 -3.96
C LEU A 6 -6.31 -1.16 -4.84
N ILE A 7 -5.66 -0.11 -5.32
CA ILE A 7 -4.50 -0.19 -6.21
C ILE A 7 -3.26 0.23 -5.42
N ARG A 8 -2.27 -0.66 -5.30
CA ARG A 8 -0.96 -0.24 -4.82
C ARG A 8 -0.29 0.61 -5.89
N HIS A 9 0.26 1.75 -5.49
CA HIS A 9 1.03 2.60 -6.40
C HIS A 9 2.10 1.81 -7.18
N GLY A 10 2.47 2.28 -8.36
CA GLY A 10 3.59 1.76 -9.14
C GLY A 10 4.90 1.81 -8.34
N GLN A 11 5.94 1.11 -8.79
CA GLN A 11 7.22 1.10 -8.11
C GLN A 11 7.73 2.52 -7.87
N ALA A 12 8.11 2.80 -6.62
CA ALA A 12 8.75 4.07 -6.24
C ALA A 12 10.27 4.03 -6.53
N SER A 13 10.88 5.21 -6.67
CA SER A 13 12.31 5.38 -6.93
C SER A 13 13.12 5.12 -5.67
N PHE A 14 13.44 3.86 -5.40
CA PHE A 14 14.22 3.47 -4.23
C PHE A 14 15.70 3.90 -4.40
N GLY A 15 16.24 4.64 -3.43
CA GLY A 15 17.64 5.08 -3.44
C GLY A 15 17.92 6.37 -4.22
N ALA A 16 16.94 6.98 -4.89
CA ALA A 16 17.03 8.34 -5.38
C ALA A 16 16.69 9.34 -4.25
N GLY A 17 17.21 10.57 -4.34
CA GLY A 17 17.01 11.60 -3.31
C GLY A 17 15.55 11.98 -3.02
N ASP A 18 14.59 11.46 -3.79
CA ASP A 18 13.15 11.66 -3.63
C ASP A 18 12.43 10.30 -3.77
N TYR A 19 12.31 9.59 -2.66
CA TYR A 19 11.67 8.27 -2.58
C TYR A 19 10.19 8.29 -2.96
N ASP A 20 9.50 9.43 -2.85
CA ASP A 20 8.04 9.49 -3.07
C ASP A 20 7.65 9.54 -4.56
N LYS A 21 8.63 9.55 -5.49
CA LYS A 21 8.37 9.53 -6.94
C LYS A 21 8.30 8.11 -7.48
N LEU A 22 7.51 7.90 -8.54
CA LEU A 22 7.55 6.66 -9.30
C LEU A 22 8.89 6.53 -10.06
N SER A 23 9.39 5.30 -10.15
CA SER A 23 10.43 4.92 -11.09
C SER A 23 9.86 4.83 -12.52
N GLU A 24 10.72 4.74 -13.54
CA GLU A 24 10.28 4.47 -14.92
C GLU A 24 9.46 3.18 -15.03
N LEU A 25 9.85 2.15 -14.26
CA LEU A 25 9.09 0.91 -14.19
C LEU A 25 7.72 1.12 -13.52
N GLY A 26 7.65 1.94 -12.46
CA GLY A 26 6.39 2.28 -11.81
C GLY A 26 5.44 3.05 -12.72
N ILE A 27 5.97 3.93 -13.57
CA ILE A 27 5.20 4.62 -14.62
C ILE A 27 4.65 3.58 -15.62
N THR A 28 5.49 2.67 -16.08
CA THR A 28 5.11 1.59 -17.00
C THR A 28 4.02 0.67 -16.40
N GLN A 29 4.17 0.28 -15.13
CA GLN A 29 3.16 -0.52 -14.41
C GLN A 29 1.80 0.18 -14.36
N SER A 30 1.81 1.48 -14.08
CA SER A 30 0.59 2.31 -14.00
C SER A 30 -0.07 2.48 -15.37
N PHE A 31 0.73 2.66 -16.41
CA PHE A 31 0.27 2.74 -17.80
C PHE A 31 -0.44 1.45 -18.22
N PHE A 32 0.15 0.27 -17.99
CA PHE A 32 -0.47 -1.00 -18.33
C PHE A 32 -1.76 -1.28 -17.57
N LEU A 33 -1.87 -0.81 -16.31
CA LEU A 33 -3.13 -0.90 -15.59
C LEU A 33 -4.23 -0.10 -16.30
N GLY A 34 -3.92 1.12 -16.74
CA GLY A 34 -4.84 1.98 -17.48
C GLY A 34 -5.26 1.34 -18.81
N GLU A 35 -4.31 0.85 -19.62
CA GLU A 35 -4.55 0.15 -20.88
C GLU A 35 -5.47 -1.06 -20.66
N TYR A 36 -5.14 -1.92 -19.68
CA TYR A 36 -5.93 -3.10 -19.36
C TYR A 36 -7.38 -2.78 -19.01
N TRP A 37 -7.60 -1.70 -18.26
CA TRP A 37 -8.96 -1.28 -17.88
C TRP A 37 -9.72 -0.69 -19.06
N VAL A 38 -9.08 0.14 -19.88
CA VAL A 38 -9.67 0.73 -21.09
C VAL A 38 -10.07 -0.35 -22.10
N GLU A 39 -9.18 -1.31 -22.40
CA GLU A 39 -9.45 -2.42 -23.30
C GLU A 39 -10.66 -3.26 -22.87
N ARG A 40 -10.93 -3.35 -21.57
CA ARG A 40 -12.08 -4.08 -21.02
C ARG A 40 -13.33 -3.23 -20.82
N GLY A 41 -13.27 -1.97 -21.23
CA GLY A 41 -14.39 -1.05 -21.07
C GLY A 41 -14.77 -0.83 -19.59
N MET A 42 -13.78 -0.91 -18.68
CA MET A 42 -14.03 -0.72 -17.24
C MET A 42 -14.49 0.70 -16.98
N LYS A 43 -15.65 0.81 -16.36
CA LYS A 43 -16.22 2.10 -15.93
C LYS A 43 -16.02 2.26 -14.43
N LEU A 44 -15.45 3.40 -14.03
CA LEU A 44 -15.30 3.81 -12.66
C LEU A 44 -16.36 4.86 -12.34
N ASP A 45 -17.04 4.73 -11.20
CA ASP A 45 -18.03 5.71 -10.71
C ASP A 45 -17.39 6.79 -9.83
N ALA A 46 -16.30 6.44 -9.13
CA ALA A 46 -15.53 7.37 -8.33
C ALA A 46 -14.08 6.90 -8.20
N VAL A 47 -13.16 7.83 -8.04
CA VAL A 47 -11.73 7.56 -7.93
C VAL A 47 -11.13 8.40 -6.81
N PHE A 48 -10.32 7.78 -5.99
CA PHE A 48 -9.61 8.44 -4.89
C PHE A 48 -8.12 8.09 -4.91
N SER A 49 -7.30 8.97 -4.32
CA SER A 49 -5.95 8.61 -3.93
C SER A 49 -5.60 9.13 -2.54
N GLY A 50 -4.56 8.58 -1.94
CA GLY A 50 -3.87 9.26 -0.85
C GLY A 50 -3.12 10.49 -1.35
N GLU A 51 -2.46 11.20 -0.41
CA GLU A 51 -1.76 12.47 -0.68
C GLU A 51 -0.33 12.28 -1.18
N GLN A 52 0.26 11.08 -1.03
CA GLN A 52 1.65 10.81 -1.40
C GLN A 52 1.83 10.90 -2.92
N VAL A 53 2.97 11.45 -3.35
CA VAL A 53 3.25 11.72 -4.77
C VAL A 53 3.11 10.45 -5.62
N ARG A 54 3.67 9.31 -5.16
CA ARG A 54 3.58 8.03 -5.88
C ARG A 54 2.15 7.53 -6.07
N GLN A 55 1.25 7.79 -5.11
CA GLN A 55 -0.16 7.40 -5.19
C GLN A 55 -0.91 8.26 -6.22
N LYS A 56 -0.75 9.58 -6.13
CA LYS A 56 -1.34 10.55 -7.07
C LYS A 56 -0.83 10.33 -8.48
N HIS A 57 0.48 10.17 -8.65
CA HIS A 57 1.08 9.99 -9.98
C HIS A 57 0.63 8.67 -10.64
N THR A 58 0.45 7.58 -9.86
CA THR A 58 -0.15 6.34 -10.38
C THR A 58 -1.55 6.58 -10.90
N LEU A 59 -2.39 7.29 -10.15
CA LEU A 59 -3.74 7.67 -10.55
C LEU A 59 -3.73 8.55 -11.82
N GLU A 60 -2.88 9.57 -11.86
CA GLU A 60 -2.75 10.50 -12.98
C GLU A 60 -2.42 9.77 -14.29
N ILE A 61 -1.47 8.84 -14.26
CA ILE A 61 -1.10 8.03 -15.44
C ILE A 61 -2.30 7.20 -15.92
N VAL A 62 -3.02 6.52 -15.02
CA VAL A 62 -4.22 5.75 -15.38
C VAL A 62 -5.29 6.66 -15.97
N SER A 63 -5.51 7.85 -15.39
CA SER A 63 -6.45 8.86 -15.90
C SER A 63 -6.07 9.34 -17.31
N ASP A 64 -4.77 9.56 -17.55
CA ASP A 64 -4.28 10.01 -18.86
C ASP A 64 -4.48 8.95 -19.94
N VAL A 65 -4.34 7.66 -19.63
CA VAL A 65 -4.64 6.56 -20.53
C VAL A 65 -6.14 6.56 -20.91
N TYR A 66 -7.04 6.69 -19.94
CA TYR A 66 -8.48 6.80 -20.22
C TYR A 66 -8.79 8.00 -21.12
N ARG A 67 -8.20 9.15 -20.82
CA ARG A 67 -8.39 10.39 -21.58
C ARG A 67 -7.87 10.26 -23.02
N ALA A 68 -6.69 9.64 -23.19
CA ALA A 68 -6.10 9.38 -24.50
C ALA A 68 -6.96 8.44 -25.34
N ALA A 69 -7.66 7.49 -24.71
CA ALA A 69 -8.60 6.58 -25.37
C ALA A 69 -9.99 7.18 -25.59
N GLY A 70 -10.24 8.44 -25.20
CA GLY A 70 -11.57 9.06 -25.29
C GLY A 70 -12.61 8.43 -24.36
N SER A 71 -12.16 7.77 -23.29
CA SER A 71 -13.00 7.13 -22.28
C SER A 71 -13.23 8.05 -21.09
N ASP A 72 -14.41 7.98 -20.48
CA ASP A 72 -14.74 8.75 -19.28
C ASP A 72 -13.91 8.28 -18.09
N PHE A 73 -13.37 9.26 -17.35
CA PHE A 73 -12.70 9.02 -16.07
C PHE A 73 -13.23 10.02 -15.02
N PRO A 74 -13.65 9.57 -13.84
CA PRO A 74 -14.21 10.46 -12.82
C PRO A 74 -13.19 11.50 -12.33
N GLU A 75 -13.69 12.65 -11.85
CA GLU A 75 -12.86 13.58 -11.09
C GLU A 75 -12.31 12.87 -9.84
N SER A 76 -11.02 13.03 -9.58
CA SER A 76 -10.35 12.34 -8.49
C SER A 76 -10.44 13.09 -7.16
N GLY A 77 -10.81 12.38 -6.10
CA GLY A 77 -10.73 12.87 -4.72
C GLY A 77 -9.38 12.53 -4.08
N ILE A 78 -8.80 13.48 -3.35
CA ILE A 78 -7.60 13.25 -2.52
C ILE A 78 -8.04 13.06 -1.07
N ASN A 79 -7.54 11.99 -0.41
CA ASN A 79 -7.90 11.69 0.97
C ASN A 79 -6.73 11.07 1.74
N GLY A 80 -6.20 11.80 2.74
CA GLY A 80 -5.11 11.36 3.60
C GLY A 80 -5.40 10.07 4.39
N ALA A 81 -6.66 9.66 4.48
CA ALA A 81 -7.01 8.35 5.05
C ALA A 81 -6.31 7.19 4.34
N PHE A 82 -5.95 7.35 3.07
CA PHE A 82 -5.30 6.31 2.25
C PHE A 82 -3.78 6.46 2.14
N ASN A 83 -3.17 7.37 2.94
CA ASN A 83 -1.71 7.47 3.04
C ASN A 83 -1.11 6.22 3.67
N GLU A 84 0.12 5.89 3.25
CA GLU A 84 0.93 4.86 3.91
C GLU A 84 1.30 5.29 5.34
N TYR A 85 1.57 4.32 6.21
CA TYR A 85 2.21 4.60 7.50
C TYR A 85 3.64 5.10 7.30
N ASP A 86 4.13 5.89 8.26
CA ASP A 86 5.51 6.39 8.23
C ASP A 86 6.52 5.34 8.72
N ALA A 87 6.91 4.43 7.84
CA ALA A 87 7.93 3.42 8.14
C ALA A 87 9.26 4.03 8.59
N THR A 88 9.63 5.18 8.04
CA THR A 88 10.87 5.88 8.40
C THR A 88 10.80 6.42 9.83
N GLY A 89 9.71 7.09 10.18
CA GLY A 89 9.47 7.56 11.55
C GLY A 89 9.42 6.41 12.55
N ILE A 90 8.72 5.32 12.20
CA ILE A 90 8.68 4.11 13.03
C ILE A 90 10.11 3.61 13.32
N MET A 91 10.92 3.39 12.28
CA MET A 91 12.30 2.92 12.44
C MET A 91 13.16 3.92 13.24
N THR A 92 13.04 5.21 12.95
CA THR A 92 13.85 6.25 13.60
C THR A 92 13.58 6.33 15.08
N HIS A 93 12.34 6.19 15.52
CA HIS A 93 11.95 6.42 16.91
C HIS A 93 11.84 5.13 17.74
N LEU A 94 11.44 4.00 17.13
CA LEU A 94 11.32 2.74 17.87
C LEU A 94 12.62 1.93 17.91
N LEU A 95 13.37 1.84 16.81
CA LEU A 95 14.59 1.02 16.77
C LEU A 95 15.59 1.34 17.90
N PRO A 96 15.93 2.62 18.21
CA PRO A 96 16.86 2.93 19.30
C PRO A 96 16.35 2.53 20.69
N LYS A 97 15.02 2.54 20.89
CA LYS A 97 14.40 2.09 22.14
C LYS A 97 14.48 0.58 22.25
N LEU A 98 14.09 -0.13 21.20
CA LEU A 98 14.09 -1.59 21.17
C LEU A 98 15.49 -2.19 21.27
N LEU A 99 16.52 -1.53 20.72
CA LEU A 99 17.91 -1.95 20.88
C LEU A 99 18.39 -2.01 22.34
N LYS A 100 17.74 -1.32 23.27
CA LYS A 100 18.08 -1.38 24.70
C LYS A 100 17.47 -2.58 25.41
N GLU A 101 16.40 -3.15 24.86
CA GLU A 101 15.54 -4.12 25.54
C GLU A 101 15.48 -5.48 24.83
N ASN A 102 15.87 -5.55 23.54
CA ASN A 102 15.76 -6.74 22.71
C ASN A 102 17.14 -7.23 22.27
N SER A 103 17.61 -8.33 22.90
CA SER A 103 18.91 -8.92 22.61
C SER A 103 19.02 -9.49 21.20
N GLU A 104 17.93 -10.06 20.64
CA GLU A 104 17.90 -10.57 19.28
C GLU A 104 18.13 -9.45 18.25
N LEU A 105 17.44 -8.32 18.44
CA LEU A 105 17.61 -7.14 17.60
C LEU A 105 19.04 -6.57 17.71
N GLN A 106 19.63 -6.56 18.92
CA GLN A 106 21.02 -6.16 19.12
C GLN A 106 21.98 -7.05 18.31
N GLU A 107 21.79 -8.38 18.36
CA GLU A 107 22.62 -9.31 17.61
C GLU A 107 22.51 -9.09 16.10
N ILE A 108 21.28 -8.88 15.59
CA ILE A 108 21.03 -8.62 14.15
C ILE A 108 21.75 -7.34 13.73
N VAL A 109 21.58 -6.25 14.48
CA VAL A 109 22.20 -4.96 14.15
C VAL A 109 23.73 -5.04 14.29
N ASN A 110 24.27 -5.74 15.29
CA ASN A 110 25.71 -5.93 15.43
C ASN A 110 26.31 -6.69 14.24
N LYS A 111 25.60 -7.68 13.69
CA LYS A 111 26.01 -8.40 12.48
C LYS A 111 26.03 -7.51 11.23
N SER A 112 25.33 -6.37 11.23
CA SER A 112 25.37 -5.43 10.10
C SER A 112 26.64 -4.57 10.05
N SER A 113 27.45 -4.57 11.12
CA SER A 113 28.66 -3.76 11.20
C SER A 113 29.65 -4.14 10.09
N GLY A 114 29.98 -3.16 9.24
CA GLY A 114 30.86 -3.35 8.10
C GLY A 114 30.25 -3.99 6.84
N ILE A 115 28.96 -4.29 6.87
CA ILE A 115 28.22 -4.83 5.72
C ILE A 115 27.58 -3.67 4.94
N ASP A 116 27.78 -3.65 3.61
CA ASP A 116 27.07 -2.71 2.74
C ASP A 116 25.56 -2.98 2.80
N THR A 117 24.79 -1.97 3.22
CA THR A 117 23.33 -2.06 3.35
C THR A 117 22.64 -2.34 2.01
N ASN A 118 23.27 -2.03 0.89
CA ASN A 118 22.74 -2.33 -0.46
C ASN A 118 23.11 -3.73 -0.96
N SER A 119 23.99 -4.45 -0.27
CA SER A 119 24.30 -5.84 -0.58
C SER A 119 23.10 -6.76 -0.31
N PRO A 120 23.01 -7.96 -0.92
CA PRO A 120 21.98 -8.93 -0.60
C PRO A 120 21.91 -9.28 0.90
N GLU A 121 23.08 -9.39 1.54
CA GLU A 121 23.21 -9.68 2.97
C GLU A 121 22.72 -8.49 3.82
N GLY A 122 23.15 -7.28 3.49
CA GLY A 122 22.72 -6.06 4.18
C GLY A 122 21.20 -5.87 4.11
N ARG A 123 20.60 -6.09 2.94
CA ARG A 123 19.15 -6.04 2.77
C ARG A 123 18.42 -7.09 3.61
N LYS A 124 18.97 -8.30 3.71
CA LYS A 124 18.41 -9.37 4.56
C LYS A 124 18.45 -8.99 6.05
N ILE A 125 19.58 -8.48 6.51
CA ILE A 125 19.74 -8.02 7.90
C ILE A 125 18.78 -6.87 8.20
N PHE A 126 18.69 -5.88 7.31
CA PHE A 126 17.73 -4.79 7.44
C PHE A 126 16.30 -5.31 7.51
N GLN A 127 15.91 -6.26 6.66
CA GLN A 127 14.57 -6.83 6.65
C GLN A 127 14.25 -7.50 7.99
N LEU A 128 15.16 -8.29 8.56
CA LEU A 128 14.97 -8.94 9.86
C LEU A 128 14.78 -7.91 11.00
N ALA A 129 15.62 -6.87 11.03
CA ALA A 129 15.48 -5.80 12.01
C ALA A 129 14.16 -5.04 11.82
N PHE A 130 13.80 -4.75 10.59
CA PHE A 130 12.54 -4.08 10.24
C PHE A 130 11.32 -4.90 10.72
N GLU A 131 11.30 -6.20 10.49
CA GLU A 131 10.20 -7.08 10.93
C GLU A 131 10.01 -7.06 12.45
N ILE A 132 11.10 -7.11 13.22
CA ILE A 132 11.03 -7.03 14.69
C ILE A 132 10.45 -5.68 15.15
N VAL A 133 10.90 -4.58 14.54
CA VAL A 133 10.40 -3.23 14.88
C VAL A 133 8.91 -3.11 14.53
N MET A 134 8.52 -3.61 13.36
CA MET A 134 7.13 -3.57 12.92
C MET A 134 6.22 -4.46 13.76
N ASP A 135 6.68 -5.63 14.18
CA ASP A 135 5.95 -6.49 15.13
C ASP A 135 5.70 -5.76 16.47
N HIS A 136 6.66 -4.98 16.94
CA HIS A 136 6.51 -4.15 18.13
C HIS A 136 5.51 -3.02 17.94
N TRP A 137 5.58 -2.34 16.81
CA TRP A 137 4.65 -1.27 16.45
C TRP A 137 3.21 -1.76 16.39
N ILE A 138 2.97 -2.90 15.72
CA ILE A 138 1.63 -3.51 15.64
C ILE A 138 1.10 -3.90 17.02
N ALA A 139 1.99 -4.45 17.85
CA ALA A 139 1.61 -4.89 19.19
C ALA A 139 1.24 -3.73 20.14
N GLY A 140 1.53 -2.47 19.75
CA GLY A 140 1.28 -1.29 20.57
C GLY A 140 2.02 -1.30 21.90
N LYS A 141 3.15 -2.03 22.00
CA LYS A 141 3.89 -2.21 23.27
C LYS A 141 4.71 -1.00 23.66
N THR A 142 5.06 -0.16 22.71
CA THR A 142 5.87 1.04 22.94
C THR A 142 5.22 2.19 22.18
N GLU A 143 4.61 3.10 22.90
CA GLU A 143 4.09 4.33 22.32
C GLU A 143 5.20 5.36 22.17
N VAL A 144 5.21 6.05 21.06
CA VAL A 144 6.11 7.14 20.72
C VAL A 144 5.24 8.26 20.17
N GLU A 145 5.29 9.41 20.78
CA GLU A 145 4.41 10.55 20.47
C GLU A 145 4.55 10.99 19.00
N GLU A 146 5.76 10.87 18.45
CA GLU A 146 6.10 11.28 17.09
C GLU A 146 5.62 10.27 16.01
N VAL A 147 5.08 9.12 16.40
CA VAL A 147 4.72 8.02 15.48
C VAL A 147 3.25 7.67 15.61
N GLU A 148 2.52 7.68 14.48
CA GLU A 148 1.16 7.16 14.42
C GLU A 148 1.13 5.69 14.88
N THR A 149 0.28 5.35 15.85
CA THR A 149 0.14 3.96 16.29
C THR A 149 -0.55 3.11 15.22
N TRP A 150 -0.30 1.80 15.21
CA TRP A 150 -1.01 0.88 14.32
C TRP A 150 -2.53 0.98 14.46
N ALA A 151 -3.02 1.15 15.67
CA ALA A 151 -4.45 1.30 15.93
C ALA A 151 -5.03 2.56 15.27
N HIS A 152 -4.33 3.70 15.34
CA HIS A 152 -4.75 4.94 14.71
C HIS A 152 -4.65 4.85 13.19
N PHE A 153 -3.55 4.33 12.65
CA PHE A 153 -3.40 4.07 11.22
C PHE A 153 -4.56 3.24 10.67
N LYS A 154 -4.84 2.10 11.32
CA LYS A 154 -5.93 1.20 10.93
C LYS A 154 -7.29 1.88 11.00
N ALA A 155 -7.57 2.60 12.10
CA ALA A 155 -8.82 3.35 12.26
C ALA A 155 -9.02 4.38 11.14
N ARG A 156 -7.98 5.18 10.84
CA ARG A 156 -7.99 6.19 9.79
C ARG A 156 -8.32 5.59 8.41
N VAL A 157 -7.65 4.49 8.05
CA VAL A 157 -7.90 3.79 6.78
C VAL A 157 -9.33 3.27 6.73
N LEU A 158 -9.78 2.58 7.78
CA LEU A 158 -11.11 1.99 7.82
C LEU A 158 -12.23 3.03 7.81
N ASP A 159 -12.03 4.19 8.42
CA ASP A 159 -13.00 5.29 8.35
C ASP A 159 -13.12 5.83 6.92
N GLY A 160 -12.00 5.93 6.18
CA GLY A 160 -12.01 6.24 4.75
C GLY A 160 -12.78 5.20 3.93
N ILE A 161 -12.54 3.90 4.18
CA ILE A 161 -13.26 2.79 3.52
C ILE A 161 -14.76 2.82 3.84
N LYS A 162 -15.14 2.98 5.11
CA LYS A 162 -16.54 3.05 5.53
C LYS A 162 -17.27 4.24 4.89
N LYS A 163 -16.59 5.37 4.74
CA LYS A 163 -17.14 6.52 4.03
C LYS A 163 -17.43 6.18 2.57
N ILE A 164 -16.51 5.53 1.87
CA ILE A 164 -16.74 5.05 0.49
C ILE A 164 -17.95 4.10 0.43
N VAL A 165 -18.03 3.15 1.35
CA VAL A 165 -19.18 2.19 1.41
C VAL A 165 -20.49 2.92 1.59
N ALA A 166 -20.53 3.96 2.42
CA ALA A 166 -21.72 4.77 2.66
C ALA A 166 -22.11 5.65 1.47
N ASP A 167 -21.12 6.30 0.85
CA ASP A 167 -21.34 7.23 -0.25
C ASP A 167 -21.70 6.51 -1.59
N PHE A 168 -21.25 5.25 -1.76
CA PHE A 168 -21.43 4.44 -2.97
C PHE A 168 -22.08 3.06 -2.70
N PRO A 169 -23.31 3.02 -2.15
CA PRO A 169 -23.84 1.81 -1.52
C PRO A 169 -24.22 0.68 -2.48
N SER A 170 -24.53 0.94 -3.75
CA SER A 170 -25.00 -0.09 -4.67
C SER A 170 -24.65 0.16 -6.14
N GLY A 171 -24.24 -0.93 -6.82
CA GLY A 171 -23.99 -0.94 -8.26
C GLY A 171 -22.84 -0.06 -8.74
N LYS A 172 -21.95 0.34 -7.85
CA LYS A 172 -20.84 1.27 -8.12
C LYS A 172 -19.50 0.55 -8.16
N THR A 173 -18.58 1.07 -8.95
CA THR A 173 -17.17 0.67 -8.97
C THR A 173 -16.32 1.85 -8.55
N VAL A 174 -15.66 1.73 -7.41
CA VAL A 174 -14.82 2.76 -6.80
C VAL A 174 -13.37 2.28 -6.81
N ALA A 175 -12.44 3.11 -7.27
CA ALA A 175 -11.01 2.84 -7.26
C ALA A 175 -10.29 3.75 -6.25
N VAL A 176 -9.34 3.20 -5.48
CA VAL A 176 -8.50 3.94 -4.53
C VAL A 176 -7.05 3.60 -4.79
N PHE A 177 -6.28 4.58 -5.19
CA PHE A 177 -4.84 4.48 -5.38
C PHE A 177 -4.12 4.75 -4.06
N THR A 178 -3.45 3.74 -3.53
CA THR A 178 -2.93 3.72 -2.16
C THR A 178 -1.63 2.93 -2.06
N SER A 179 -1.32 2.41 -0.89
CA SER A 179 -0.07 1.69 -0.56
C SER A 179 -0.34 0.38 0.17
N GLY A 180 0.71 -0.41 0.38
CA GLY A 180 0.62 -1.75 0.97
C GLY A 180 0.00 -1.79 2.36
N GLY A 181 0.32 -0.82 3.22
CA GLY A 181 -0.23 -0.76 4.57
C GLY A 181 -1.73 -0.49 4.60
N ALA A 182 -2.23 0.44 3.77
CA ALA A 182 -3.67 0.71 3.69
C ALA A 182 -4.44 -0.51 3.13
N ILE A 183 -3.85 -1.23 2.15
CA ILE A 183 -4.40 -2.50 1.67
C ILE A 183 -4.43 -3.53 2.79
N SER A 184 -3.35 -3.64 3.59
CA SER A 184 -3.26 -4.54 4.75
C SER A 184 -4.35 -4.27 5.79
N ALA A 185 -4.55 -3.01 6.15
CA ALA A 185 -5.58 -2.62 7.13
C ALA A 185 -6.99 -2.98 6.62
N THR A 186 -7.24 -2.78 5.31
CA THR A 186 -8.52 -3.14 4.69
C THR A 186 -8.71 -4.66 4.61
N LEU A 187 -7.64 -5.41 4.30
CA LEU A 187 -7.64 -6.88 4.34
C LEU A 187 -7.96 -7.39 5.74
N GLN A 188 -7.27 -6.85 6.76
CA GLN A 188 -7.50 -7.22 8.15
C GLN A 188 -8.98 -7.12 8.52
N TYR A 189 -9.63 -6.02 8.13
CA TYR A 189 -11.05 -5.81 8.35
C TYR A 189 -11.92 -6.83 7.59
N ALA A 190 -11.62 -7.06 6.31
CA ALA A 190 -12.44 -7.93 5.45
C ALA A 190 -12.39 -9.41 5.84
N ILE A 191 -11.21 -9.91 6.22
CA ILE A 191 -11.00 -11.34 6.54
C ILE A 191 -10.85 -11.60 8.04
N GLN A 192 -10.91 -10.56 8.88
CA GLN A 192 -10.79 -10.64 10.34
C GLN A 192 -9.53 -11.39 10.80
N SER A 193 -8.42 -11.16 10.08
CA SER A 193 -7.14 -11.79 10.42
C SER A 193 -6.46 -11.10 11.61
N PRO A 194 -5.53 -11.78 12.31
CA PRO A 194 -4.62 -11.09 13.22
C PRO A 194 -3.82 -9.98 12.52
N ASP A 195 -3.55 -8.88 13.20
CA ASP A 195 -2.83 -7.72 12.66
C ASP A 195 -1.48 -8.09 12.05
N LYS A 196 -0.72 -8.98 12.71
CA LYS A 196 0.56 -9.50 12.20
C LYS A 196 0.42 -10.19 10.84
N VAL A 197 -0.64 -10.99 10.64
CA VAL A 197 -0.91 -11.67 9.38
C VAL A 197 -1.23 -10.65 8.29
N ALA A 198 -2.08 -9.67 8.61
CA ALA A 198 -2.44 -8.61 7.66
C ALA A 198 -1.22 -7.79 7.22
N LEU A 199 -0.36 -7.39 8.15
CA LEU A 199 0.86 -6.64 7.82
C LEU A 199 1.81 -7.48 6.95
N GLY A 200 2.01 -8.75 7.29
CA GLY A 200 2.81 -9.67 6.47
C GLY A 200 2.28 -9.80 5.04
N LEU A 201 0.97 -9.84 4.85
CA LEU A 201 0.35 -9.80 3.52
C LEU A 201 0.65 -8.47 2.79
N GLY A 202 0.70 -7.34 3.49
CA GLY A 202 1.05 -6.05 2.91
C GLY A 202 2.45 -6.00 2.31
N TRP A 203 3.39 -6.74 2.87
CA TRP A 203 4.77 -6.79 2.35
C TRP A 203 4.90 -7.55 1.03
N VAL A 204 3.96 -8.43 0.73
CA VAL A 204 3.93 -9.19 -0.53
C VAL A 204 2.95 -8.61 -1.57
N VAL A 205 2.31 -7.48 -1.28
CA VAL A 205 1.50 -6.78 -2.27
C VAL A 205 2.43 -6.21 -3.34
N LYS A 206 2.18 -6.54 -4.60
CA LYS A 206 2.99 -6.10 -5.75
C LYS A 206 2.68 -4.64 -6.09
N ASN A 207 3.68 -3.90 -6.56
CA ASN A 207 3.46 -2.58 -7.13
C ASN A 207 2.51 -2.66 -8.33
N GLY A 208 1.60 -1.70 -8.46
CA GLY A 208 0.59 -1.68 -9.51
C GLY A 208 -0.51 -2.74 -9.38
N SER A 209 -0.47 -3.61 -8.35
CA SER A 209 -1.50 -4.64 -8.17
C SER A 209 -2.84 -4.08 -7.73
N VAL A 210 -3.89 -4.82 -8.05
CA VAL A 210 -5.28 -4.54 -7.68
C VAL A 210 -5.75 -5.56 -6.66
N THR A 211 -6.33 -5.08 -5.56
CA THR A 211 -7.04 -5.88 -4.57
C THR A 211 -8.51 -5.49 -4.61
N GLU A 212 -9.40 -6.46 -4.86
CA GLU A 212 -10.82 -6.24 -5.09
C GLU A 212 -11.67 -6.70 -3.92
N PHE A 213 -12.62 -5.85 -3.54
CA PHE A 213 -13.66 -6.18 -2.57
C PHE A 213 -15.06 -5.95 -3.19
N ARG A 214 -15.99 -6.81 -2.84
CA ARG A 214 -17.42 -6.63 -3.13
C ARG A 214 -18.14 -6.26 -1.84
N TYR A 215 -18.98 -5.23 -1.90
CA TYR A 215 -19.64 -4.74 -0.70
C TYR A 215 -21.09 -4.29 -0.92
N ASN A 216 -21.83 -4.25 0.16
CA ASN A 216 -23.11 -3.56 0.33
C ASN A 216 -23.21 -3.09 1.81
N ALA A 217 -24.40 -2.70 2.28
CA ALA A 217 -24.59 -2.24 3.67
C ALA A 217 -24.19 -3.29 4.72
N ASP A 218 -24.37 -4.60 4.42
CA ASP A 218 -24.22 -5.69 5.39
C ASP A 218 -22.96 -6.53 5.21
N ARG A 219 -22.31 -6.41 4.04
CA ARG A 219 -21.20 -7.30 3.66
C ARG A 219 -20.06 -6.53 3.05
N PHE A 220 -18.85 -6.90 3.44
CA PHE A 220 -17.61 -6.45 2.83
C PHE A 220 -16.70 -7.67 2.63
N THR A 221 -16.52 -8.11 1.38
CA THR A 221 -15.91 -9.41 1.06
C THR A 221 -14.77 -9.24 0.10
N LEU A 222 -13.60 -9.79 0.43
CA LEU A 222 -12.46 -9.91 -0.49
C LEU A 222 -12.81 -10.85 -1.65
N THR A 223 -12.65 -10.41 -2.88
CA THR A 223 -12.92 -11.21 -4.10
C THR A 223 -11.68 -11.41 -4.96
N GLY A 224 -10.64 -10.58 -4.78
CA GLY A 224 -9.36 -10.73 -5.44
C GLY A 224 -8.25 -10.07 -4.64
N PHE A 225 -7.11 -10.72 -4.50
CA PHE A 225 -5.97 -10.20 -3.76
C PHE A 225 -4.73 -10.12 -4.65
N ASN A 226 -4.06 -8.94 -4.64
CA ASN A 226 -2.73 -8.76 -5.22
C ASN A 226 -2.67 -9.16 -6.71
N MET A 227 -3.72 -8.86 -7.46
CA MET A 227 -3.88 -9.26 -8.85
C MET A 227 -3.10 -8.33 -9.78
N THR A 228 -2.41 -8.92 -10.75
CA THR A 228 -1.65 -8.19 -11.78
C THR A 228 -1.95 -8.72 -13.19
N PRO A 229 -3.23 -8.84 -13.62
CA PRO A 229 -3.59 -9.41 -14.91
C PRO A 229 -3.15 -8.54 -16.11
N HIS A 230 -2.72 -7.32 -15.85
CA HIS A 230 -2.17 -6.36 -16.81
C HIS A 230 -0.65 -6.48 -16.99
N PHE A 231 0.02 -7.33 -16.22
CA PHE A 231 1.45 -7.60 -16.40
C PHE A 231 1.62 -8.83 -17.28
N TYR A 232 2.29 -8.65 -18.40
CA TYR A 232 2.57 -9.69 -19.39
C TYR A 232 4.01 -10.23 -19.30
N ASP A 233 4.85 -9.62 -18.43
CA ASP A 233 6.24 -10.00 -18.23
C ASP A 233 6.57 -9.96 -16.74
N ASP A 234 7.33 -10.94 -16.27
CA ASP A 234 7.74 -11.05 -14.87
C ASP A 234 8.63 -9.87 -14.42
N VAL A 235 9.31 -9.19 -15.35
CA VAL A 235 10.10 -7.98 -15.07
C VAL A 235 9.23 -6.85 -14.49
N LEU A 236 7.94 -6.84 -14.81
CA LEU A 236 6.98 -5.88 -14.27
C LEU A 236 6.56 -6.17 -12.82
N VAL A 237 6.91 -7.35 -12.30
CA VAL A 237 6.51 -7.74 -10.95
C VAL A 237 7.55 -7.26 -9.94
N THR A 238 7.18 -6.25 -9.14
CA THR A 238 8.02 -5.70 -8.08
C THR A 238 7.26 -5.58 -6.77
N TYR A 239 7.98 -5.56 -5.65
CA TYR A 239 7.41 -5.50 -4.31
C TYR A 239 7.82 -4.23 -3.54
N ARG A 240 8.80 -3.49 -4.05
CA ARG A 240 9.34 -2.24 -3.48
C ARG A 240 9.67 -1.24 -4.58
#